data_daaa72e1158ef50207749b0b48ec0c0c
#
_entry.id   daaa72e1158ef50207749b0b48ec0c0c
#
_cell.length_a   1.000
_cell.length_b   1.000
_cell.length_c   1.000
_cell.angle_alpha   90.00
_cell.angle_beta   90.00
_cell.angle_gamma   90.00
#
_symmetry.space_group_name_H-M   'P 1'
#
loop_
_entity.id
_entity.type
_entity.pdbx_description
1 polymer ?
#
loop_
_entity_poly.entity_id
_entity_poly.type
_entity_poly.pdbx_seq_one_letter_code
_entity_poly.pdbx_strand_id
1 'polypeptide(L)'
;METFSLPDTVTMTSTDVARFLRLLADESRQAIVRLLARSDRRASEIGAAVRLHPNAVSYHLRQLRDLGVLHDRRSSADARDVYYQLDIGRLFALYAAAGDALYPGMSAPLGQPHEQRDTPHSLSRPLRVLFLCTHNSARSQMAEAILRQMGGDQVEAFSAGSLPTEVHPETVATLREAGIDATELSAKSMERFIGEPLDYIITVCDRVRDVCPSFPGDPAQAHWSIADPAVVEDPEQRAKAFREVLSELQVRIRYRLLLPHPGTGERFHSLREE
;
A
#
# COMPACT_ATOMS: atom_id res chain seq x y z
N MET A 1 -17.50 12.22 11.47
CA MET A 1 -16.12 12.51 10.97
C MET A 1 -15.18 12.10 12.09
N GLU A 2 -14.96 10.79 12.21
CA GLU A 2 -14.01 10.27 13.21
C GLU A 2 -12.60 10.51 12.69
N THR A 3 -11.82 11.19 13.51
CA THR A 3 -10.40 11.45 13.29
C THR A 3 -9.67 10.13 13.30
N PHE A 4 -9.14 9.75 12.13
CA PHE A 4 -8.20 8.64 12.01
C PHE A 4 -7.05 8.87 12.99
N SER A 5 -7.02 8.06 14.04
CA SER A 5 -5.94 8.08 15.02
C SER A 5 -4.68 7.55 14.34
N LEU A 6 -3.64 8.36 14.26
CA LEU A 6 -2.30 7.87 13.90
C LEU A 6 -1.92 6.75 14.88
N PRO A 7 -1.20 5.71 14.44
CA PRO A 7 -0.69 4.69 15.34
C PRO A 7 0.09 5.36 16.46
N ASP A 8 0.00 4.78 17.68
CA ASP A 8 0.49 5.27 18.96
C ASP A 8 1.74 6.16 18.85
N THR A 9 1.70 7.29 19.55
CA THR A 9 2.78 8.27 19.60
C THR A 9 4.09 7.57 19.96
N VAL A 10 4.97 7.42 19.00
CA VAL A 10 6.28 6.78 19.19
C VAL A 10 7.15 7.78 19.94
N THR A 11 7.31 7.56 21.24
CA THR A 11 8.28 8.33 22.03
C THR A 11 9.68 7.83 21.69
N MET A 12 10.49 8.66 21.04
CA MET A 12 11.88 8.35 20.72
C MET A 12 12.84 9.01 21.69
N THR A 13 13.85 8.26 22.13
CA THR A 13 15.01 8.85 22.82
C THR A 13 15.92 9.56 21.81
N SER A 14 16.79 10.45 22.26
CA SER A 14 17.80 11.08 21.39
C SER A 14 18.68 10.05 20.68
N THR A 15 18.92 8.89 21.31
CA THR A 15 19.67 7.78 20.72
C THR A 15 18.89 7.13 19.56
N ASP A 16 17.58 6.95 19.70
CA ASP A 16 16.72 6.39 18.66
C ASP A 16 16.63 7.33 17.46
N VAL A 17 16.51 8.63 17.70
CA VAL A 17 16.55 9.67 16.65
C VAL A 17 17.86 9.59 15.86
N ALA A 18 18.99 9.58 16.56
CA ALA A 18 20.30 9.50 15.91
C ALA A 18 20.49 8.18 15.14
N ARG A 19 19.92 7.07 15.63
CA ARG A 19 19.93 5.78 14.95
C ARG A 19 19.07 5.82 13.68
N PHE A 20 17.86 6.38 13.77
CA PHE A 20 16.94 6.52 12.63
C PHE A 20 17.53 7.40 11.54
N LEU A 21 18.05 8.58 11.89
CA LEU A 21 18.67 9.50 10.91
C LEU A 21 19.90 8.88 10.24
N ARG A 22 20.79 8.20 11.01
CA ARG A 22 21.93 7.45 10.44
C ARG A 22 21.49 6.32 9.52
N LEU A 23 20.40 5.65 9.84
CA LEU A 23 19.86 4.62 8.98
C LEU A 23 19.41 5.20 7.63
N LEU A 24 18.70 6.32 7.63
CA LEU A 24 18.23 6.96 6.42
C LEU A 24 19.32 7.74 5.65
N ALA A 25 20.47 8.02 6.26
CA ALA A 25 21.59 8.68 5.58
C ALA A 25 22.30 7.82 4.54
N ASP A 26 22.06 6.52 4.51
CA ASP A 26 22.66 5.59 3.53
C ASP A 26 21.85 5.55 2.24
N GLU A 27 22.50 5.81 1.10
CA GLU A 27 21.86 5.91 -0.22
C GLU A 27 21.19 4.59 -0.64
N SER A 28 21.81 3.46 -0.34
CA SER A 28 21.24 2.14 -0.65
C SER A 28 19.95 1.88 0.11
N ARG A 29 19.92 2.23 1.41
CA ARG A 29 18.69 2.11 2.20
C ARG A 29 17.61 3.07 1.73
N GLN A 30 17.95 4.30 1.35
CA GLN A 30 17.00 5.22 0.73
C GLN A 30 16.43 4.66 -0.58
N ALA A 31 17.27 4.07 -1.43
CA ALA A 31 16.83 3.44 -2.68
C ALA A 31 15.87 2.26 -2.40
N ILE A 32 16.19 1.42 -1.41
CA ILE A 32 15.32 0.32 -0.99
C ILE A 32 13.98 0.86 -0.46
N VAL A 33 13.99 1.87 0.40
CA VAL A 33 12.77 2.49 0.93
C VAL A 33 11.91 3.07 -0.21
N ARG A 34 12.52 3.82 -1.14
CA ARG A 34 11.79 4.35 -2.32
C ARG A 34 11.18 3.25 -3.19
N LEU A 35 11.91 2.16 -3.41
CA LEU A 35 11.43 1.01 -4.17
C LEU A 35 10.23 0.35 -3.47
N LEU A 36 10.36 0.07 -2.15
CA LEU A 36 9.30 -0.57 -1.36
C LEU A 36 8.13 0.36 -1.06
N ALA A 37 8.30 1.66 -1.14
CA ALA A 37 7.19 2.62 -1.07
C ALA A 37 6.21 2.46 -2.24
N ARG A 38 6.68 1.92 -3.37
CA ARG A 38 5.86 1.71 -4.57
C ARG A 38 5.21 0.33 -4.61
N SER A 39 5.98 -0.72 -4.27
CA SER A 39 5.56 -2.12 -4.42
C SER A 39 6.31 -3.01 -3.47
N ASP A 40 5.64 -4.03 -2.94
CA ASP A 40 6.30 -5.08 -2.16
C ASP A 40 7.16 -5.92 -3.10
N ARG A 41 8.37 -6.30 -2.65
CA ARG A 41 9.38 -6.98 -3.49
C ARG A 41 10.06 -8.12 -2.75
N ARG A 42 10.53 -9.12 -3.49
CA ARG A 42 11.42 -10.16 -2.99
C ARG A 42 12.85 -9.62 -2.90
N ALA A 43 13.70 -10.22 -2.04
CA ALA A 43 15.08 -9.78 -1.88
C ALA A 43 15.88 -9.78 -3.20
N SER A 44 15.65 -10.76 -4.08
CA SER A 44 16.27 -10.84 -5.40
C SER A 44 15.86 -9.67 -6.31
N GLU A 45 14.60 -9.30 -6.30
CA GLU A 45 14.07 -8.16 -7.08
C GLU A 45 14.60 -6.82 -6.55
N ILE A 46 14.71 -6.69 -5.22
CA ILE A 46 15.36 -5.53 -4.60
C ILE A 46 16.81 -5.43 -5.05
N GLY A 47 17.57 -6.52 -4.94
CA GLY A 47 18.99 -6.54 -5.35
C GLY A 47 19.18 -6.16 -6.81
N ALA A 48 18.35 -6.67 -7.71
CA ALA A 48 18.37 -6.32 -9.13
C ALA A 48 18.08 -4.83 -9.37
N ALA A 49 17.02 -4.30 -8.74
CA ALA A 49 16.58 -2.91 -8.92
C ALA A 49 17.60 -1.89 -8.36
N VAL A 50 18.16 -2.15 -7.16
CA VAL A 50 19.14 -1.24 -6.54
C VAL A 50 20.59 -1.59 -6.86
N ARG A 51 20.84 -2.59 -7.72
CA ARG A 51 22.17 -3.06 -8.16
C ARG A 51 23.10 -3.44 -7.00
N LEU A 52 22.57 -4.16 -6.02
CA LEU A 52 23.31 -4.63 -4.86
C LEU A 52 23.49 -6.16 -4.88
N HIS A 53 24.64 -6.60 -4.36
CA HIS A 53 24.90 -8.03 -4.15
C HIS A 53 23.98 -8.59 -3.04
N PRO A 54 23.55 -9.87 -3.09
CA PRO A 54 22.61 -10.47 -2.13
C PRO A 54 22.97 -10.27 -0.65
N ASN A 55 24.26 -10.33 -0.31
CA ASN A 55 24.71 -10.12 1.08
C ASN A 55 24.48 -8.68 1.56
N ALA A 56 24.70 -7.68 0.67
CA ALA A 56 24.44 -6.27 0.98
C ALA A 56 22.93 -6.02 1.12
N VAL A 57 22.12 -6.59 0.23
CA VAL A 57 20.65 -6.53 0.34
C VAL A 57 20.19 -7.08 1.69
N SER A 58 20.63 -8.27 2.07
CA SER A 58 20.29 -8.92 3.34
C SER A 58 20.70 -8.06 4.54
N TYR A 59 21.87 -7.42 4.47
CA TYR A 59 22.35 -6.49 5.50
C TYR A 59 21.42 -5.27 5.64
N HIS A 60 21.11 -4.58 4.54
CA HIS A 60 20.29 -3.39 4.55
C HIS A 60 18.85 -3.69 4.97
N LEU A 61 18.26 -4.80 4.49
CA LEU A 61 16.92 -5.23 4.88
C LEU A 61 16.84 -5.53 6.38
N ARG A 62 17.88 -6.16 6.96
CA ARG A 62 17.95 -6.39 8.41
C ARG A 62 17.95 -5.07 9.18
N GLN A 63 18.80 -4.12 8.78
CA GLN A 63 18.87 -2.81 9.45
C GLN A 63 17.54 -2.05 9.44
N LEU A 64 16.80 -2.10 8.33
CA LEU A 64 15.49 -1.48 8.19
C LEU A 64 14.44 -2.23 9.05
N ARG A 65 14.50 -3.56 9.09
CA ARG A 65 13.61 -4.39 9.91
C ARG A 65 13.85 -4.18 11.41
N ASP A 66 15.10 -4.06 11.85
CA ASP A 66 15.46 -3.83 13.26
C ASP A 66 14.92 -2.49 13.80
N LEU A 67 14.53 -1.55 12.94
CA LEU A 67 13.81 -0.32 13.28
C LEU A 67 12.29 -0.43 13.12
N GLY A 68 11.80 -1.59 12.69
CA GLY A 68 10.38 -1.82 12.46
C GLY A 68 9.79 -1.07 11.26
N VAL A 69 10.62 -0.52 10.38
CA VAL A 69 10.14 0.13 9.14
C VAL A 69 9.93 -0.86 7.98
N LEU A 70 10.39 -2.10 8.15
CA LEU A 70 10.10 -3.19 7.22
C LEU A 70 9.51 -4.39 7.94
N HIS A 71 8.58 -5.03 7.26
CA HIS A 71 8.08 -6.36 7.58
C HIS A 71 8.41 -7.32 6.46
N ASP A 72 8.49 -8.60 6.77
CA ASP A 72 8.61 -9.65 5.78
C ASP A 72 7.43 -10.61 5.90
N ARG A 73 6.92 -11.08 4.76
CA ARG A 73 5.81 -12.01 4.67
C ARG A 73 6.11 -13.12 3.66
N ARG A 74 5.86 -14.36 4.05
CA ARG A 74 5.91 -15.49 3.11
C ARG A 74 4.79 -15.40 2.09
N SER A 75 5.12 -15.69 0.84
CA SER A 75 4.15 -15.74 -0.25
C SER A 75 3.08 -16.81 -0.01
N SER A 76 1.84 -16.49 -0.33
CA SER A 76 0.75 -17.45 -0.37
C SER A 76 0.74 -18.30 -1.65
N ALA A 77 1.54 -17.93 -2.65
CA ALA A 77 1.70 -18.69 -3.88
C ALA A 77 2.80 -19.74 -3.76
N ASP A 78 3.99 -19.34 -3.25
CA ASP A 78 5.12 -20.23 -2.97
C ASP A 78 5.76 -19.83 -1.63
N ALA A 79 5.65 -20.69 -0.63
CA ALA A 79 6.17 -20.43 0.71
C ALA A 79 7.71 -20.22 0.77
N ARG A 80 8.44 -20.51 -0.29
CA ARG A 80 9.88 -20.22 -0.41
C ARG A 80 10.14 -18.75 -0.69
N ASP A 81 9.20 -18.05 -1.30
CA ASP A 81 9.28 -16.63 -1.58
C ASP A 81 8.90 -15.80 -0.36
N VAL A 82 9.72 -14.77 -0.09
CA VAL A 82 9.49 -13.80 0.97
C VAL A 82 9.41 -12.41 0.37
N TYR A 83 8.27 -11.74 0.59
CA TYR A 83 8.06 -10.35 0.23
C TYR A 83 8.44 -9.42 1.38
N TYR A 84 9.17 -8.37 1.05
CA TYR A 84 9.48 -7.28 1.96
C TYR A 84 8.51 -6.12 1.73
N GLN A 85 7.97 -5.60 2.82
CA GLN A 85 6.91 -4.60 2.85
C GLN A 85 7.38 -3.40 3.67
N LEU A 86 7.16 -2.19 3.18
CA LEU A 86 7.43 -0.98 3.93
C LEU A 86 6.26 -0.66 4.86
N ASP A 87 6.53 -0.56 6.15
CA ASP A 87 5.59 0.03 7.10
C ASP A 87 5.64 1.56 6.99
N ILE A 88 4.77 2.09 6.13
CA ILE A 88 4.71 3.52 5.85
C ILE A 88 4.26 4.29 7.10
N GLY A 89 3.31 3.75 7.87
CA GLY A 89 2.83 4.37 9.10
C GLY A 89 3.95 4.52 10.12
N ARG A 90 4.72 3.45 10.33
CA ARG A 90 5.89 3.46 11.21
C ARG A 90 6.98 4.43 10.74
N LEU A 91 7.26 4.46 9.43
CA LEU A 91 8.23 5.39 8.86
C LEU A 91 7.84 6.85 9.13
N PHE A 92 6.57 7.22 8.91
CA PHE A 92 6.06 8.55 9.21
C PHE A 92 6.11 8.87 10.70
N ALA A 93 5.72 7.94 11.56
CA ALA A 93 5.79 8.13 13.03
C ALA A 93 7.22 8.39 13.50
N LEU A 94 8.20 7.64 12.98
CA LEU A 94 9.61 7.84 13.29
C LEU A 94 10.13 9.20 12.78
N TYR A 95 9.68 9.63 11.60
CA TYR A 95 10.06 10.91 11.02
C TYR A 95 9.52 12.09 11.86
N ALA A 96 8.24 12.01 12.24
CA ALA A 96 7.60 13.00 13.11
C ALA A 96 8.30 13.09 14.47
N ALA A 97 8.52 11.94 15.13
CA ALA A 97 9.19 11.87 16.41
C ALA A 97 10.65 12.38 16.34
N ALA A 98 11.37 12.11 15.24
CA ALA A 98 12.70 12.67 15.01
C ALA A 98 12.67 14.19 14.85
N GLY A 99 11.66 14.71 14.13
CA GLY A 99 11.45 16.16 14.01
C GLY A 99 11.21 16.83 15.35
N ASP A 100 10.29 16.30 16.16
CA ASP A 100 9.98 16.84 17.49
C ASP A 100 11.15 16.76 18.47
N ALA A 101 11.94 15.71 18.39
CA ALA A 101 13.13 15.58 19.24
C ALA A 101 14.25 16.58 18.87
N LEU A 102 14.30 17.04 17.61
CA LEU A 102 15.25 18.08 17.17
C LEU A 102 14.73 19.49 17.47
N TYR A 103 13.45 19.72 17.28
CA TYR A 103 12.80 20.99 17.56
C TYR A 103 11.33 20.77 17.95
N PRO A 104 10.94 20.98 19.22
CA PRO A 104 9.57 20.82 19.69
C PRO A 104 8.59 21.64 18.86
N GLY A 105 7.58 20.98 18.28
CA GLY A 105 6.62 21.61 17.38
C GLY A 105 6.97 21.49 15.88
N MET A 106 8.10 20.88 15.50
CA MET A 106 8.43 20.65 14.10
C MET A 106 7.48 19.61 13.45
N SER A 107 6.88 18.74 14.25
CA SER A 107 5.87 17.76 13.82
C SER A 107 4.44 18.30 13.89
N ALA A 108 4.24 19.56 14.31
CA ALA A 108 2.93 20.20 14.24
C ALA A 108 2.51 20.38 12.76
N PRO A 109 1.35 20.11 12.42
CA PRO A 109 0.70 18.91 11.93
C PRO A 109 1.13 18.52 10.52
N LEU A 110 2.03 17.59 10.35
CA LEU A 110 2.14 16.82 9.09
C LEU A 110 0.86 15.98 8.85
N GLY A 111 -0.08 16.03 9.80
CA GLY A 111 -1.29 15.22 9.81
C GLY A 111 -2.58 15.96 9.48
N GLN A 112 -2.59 17.27 9.29
CA GLN A 112 -3.74 17.87 8.65
C GLN A 112 -3.61 17.67 7.15
N PRO A 113 -4.65 17.15 6.48
CA PRO A 113 -4.74 17.32 5.05
C PRO A 113 -4.51 18.81 4.83
N HIS A 114 -3.57 19.18 3.99
CA HIS A 114 -3.53 20.54 3.49
C HIS A 114 -4.93 20.80 2.92
N GLU A 115 -5.81 21.37 3.76
CA GLU A 115 -6.95 22.06 3.27
C GLU A 115 -6.38 23.13 2.33
N GLN A 116 -6.73 22.93 1.08
CA GLN A 116 -6.59 23.95 0.05
C GLN A 116 -5.16 24.57 -0.10
N ARG A 117 -4.23 23.81 -0.63
CA ARG A 117 -3.48 24.40 -1.72
C ARG A 117 -4.30 24.15 -2.97
N ASP A 118 -4.93 25.23 -3.42
CA ASP A 118 -5.43 25.37 -4.79
C ASP A 118 -4.28 25.09 -5.75
N THR A 119 -4.07 23.83 -6.10
CA THR A 119 -3.22 23.46 -7.21
C THR A 119 -4.16 23.11 -8.35
N PRO A 120 -4.13 23.89 -9.42
CA PRO A 120 -4.95 23.66 -10.61
C PRO A 120 -4.34 22.53 -11.45
N HIS A 121 -4.37 21.32 -10.94
CA HIS A 121 -4.16 20.12 -11.75
C HIS A 121 -5.35 19.19 -11.54
N SER A 122 -6.51 19.68 -12.00
CA SER A 122 -7.60 18.81 -12.39
C SER A 122 -7.05 17.89 -13.47
N LEU A 123 -6.92 16.61 -13.15
CA LEU A 123 -6.73 15.61 -14.19
C LEU A 123 -7.84 15.80 -15.22
N SER A 124 -7.52 15.79 -16.51
CA SER A 124 -8.51 15.94 -17.59
C SER A 124 -9.58 14.84 -17.58
N ARG A 125 -9.34 13.76 -16.84
CA ARG A 125 -10.24 12.63 -16.56
C ARG A 125 -9.90 11.98 -15.22
N PRO A 126 -10.85 11.23 -14.59
CA PRO A 126 -10.57 10.43 -13.40
C PRO A 126 -9.46 9.40 -13.65
N LEU A 127 -8.67 9.15 -12.62
CA LEU A 127 -7.65 8.10 -12.62
C LEU A 127 -8.31 6.71 -12.53
N ARG A 128 -7.95 5.80 -13.42
CA ARG A 128 -8.53 4.46 -13.50
C ARG A 128 -7.59 3.42 -12.88
N VAL A 129 -8.00 2.85 -11.76
CA VAL A 129 -7.20 1.90 -10.96
C VAL A 129 -7.90 0.56 -10.85
N LEU A 130 -7.22 -0.52 -11.23
CA LEU A 130 -7.71 -1.89 -11.11
C LEU A 130 -6.97 -2.65 -10.01
N PHE A 131 -7.70 -3.14 -9.02
CA PHE A 131 -7.17 -4.05 -8.00
C PHE A 131 -7.45 -5.50 -8.37
N LEU A 132 -6.40 -6.34 -8.36
CA LEU A 132 -6.49 -7.74 -8.73
C LEU A 132 -6.17 -8.67 -7.56
N CYS A 133 -7.01 -9.69 -7.35
CA CYS A 133 -6.72 -10.84 -6.51
C CYS A 133 -7.23 -12.14 -7.17
N THR A 134 -7.10 -13.29 -6.52
CA THR A 134 -7.56 -14.56 -7.13
C THR A 134 -9.08 -14.61 -7.24
N HIS A 135 -9.81 -14.45 -6.14
CA HIS A 135 -11.24 -14.72 -6.09
C HIS A 135 -12.13 -13.47 -6.23
N ASN A 136 -11.57 -12.27 -6.20
CA ASN A 136 -12.33 -11.02 -6.15
C ASN A 136 -13.45 -11.03 -5.08
N SER A 137 -13.15 -11.63 -3.93
CA SER A 137 -14.12 -11.84 -2.83
C SER A 137 -13.87 -10.96 -1.62
N ALA A 138 -12.61 -10.59 -1.33
CA ALA A 138 -12.23 -9.84 -0.13
C ALA A 138 -11.28 -8.67 -0.48
N ARG A 139 -9.96 -8.91 -0.51
CA ARG A 139 -8.92 -7.87 -0.59
C ARG A 139 -9.13 -6.84 -1.69
N SER A 140 -9.33 -7.28 -2.93
CA SER A 140 -9.53 -6.37 -4.07
C SER A 140 -10.87 -5.64 -4.00
N GLN A 141 -11.93 -6.28 -3.47
CA GLN A 141 -13.23 -5.64 -3.24
C GLN A 141 -13.12 -4.52 -2.18
N MET A 142 -12.44 -4.79 -1.06
CA MET A 142 -12.19 -3.77 -0.05
C MET A 142 -11.36 -2.62 -0.62
N ALA A 143 -10.31 -2.92 -1.39
CA ALA A 143 -9.46 -1.89 -2.01
C ALA A 143 -10.24 -1.00 -2.98
N GLU A 144 -11.13 -1.57 -3.81
CA GLU A 144 -12.04 -0.84 -4.70
C GLU A 144 -12.93 0.11 -3.91
N ALA A 145 -13.63 -0.38 -2.88
CA ALA A 145 -14.54 0.41 -2.07
C ALA A 145 -13.83 1.56 -1.32
N ILE A 146 -12.67 1.26 -0.72
CA ILE A 146 -11.84 2.26 -0.01
C ILE A 146 -11.38 3.35 -0.97
N LEU A 147 -10.81 2.98 -2.13
CA LEU A 147 -10.32 3.98 -3.08
C LEU A 147 -11.45 4.83 -3.66
N ARG A 148 -12.60 4.24 -3.95
CA ARG A 148 -13.79 4.97 -4.40
C ARG A 148 -14.23 6.03 -3.38
N GLN A 149 -14.32 5.66 -2.09
CA GLN A 149 -14.70 6.60 -1.04
C GLN A 149 -13.65 7.69 -0.81
N MET A 150 -12.36 7.33 -0.78
CA MET A 150 -11.30 8.29 -0.46
C MET A 150 -10.94 9.21 -1.62
N GLY A 151 -11.08 8.74 -2.85
CA GLY A 151 -10.67 9.46 -4.07
C GLY A 151 -11.81 10.27 -4.71
N GLY A 152 -13.08 9.95 -4.38
CA GLY A 152 -14.26 10.64 -4.93
C GLY A 152 -14.23 10.71 -6.45
N ASP A 153 -14.61 11.85 -7.00
CA ASP A 153 -14.70 12.07 -8.45
C ASP A 153 -13.34 12.07 -9.19
N GLN A 154 -12.24 12.03 -8.44
CA GLN A 154 -10.89 12.03 -9.04
C GLN A 154 -10.42 10.64 -9.46
N VAL A 155 -11.13 9.58 -9.08
CA VAL A 155 -10.74 8.19 -9.34
C VAL A 155 -11.91 7.34 -9.80
N GLU A 156 -11.66 6.42 -10.72
CA GLU A 156 -12.50 5.27 -11.03
C GLU A 156 -11.80 4.02 -10.53
N ALA A 157 -12.33 3.46 -9.45
CA ALA A 157 -11.77 2.26 -8.82
C ALA A 157 -12.51 1.01 -9.30
N PHE A 158 -11.73 -0.01 -9.67
CA PHE A 158 -12.23 -1.31 -10.12
C PHE A 158 -11.54 -2.44 -9.36
N SER A 159 -12.20 -3.58 -9.28
CA SER A 159 -11.58 -4.82 -8.81
C SER A 159 -11.96 -6.01 -9.69
N ALA A 160 -11.07 -7.01 -9.78
CA ALA A 160 -11.34 -8.25 -10.49
C ALA A 160 -10.52 -9.42 -9.93
N GLY A 161 -10.84 -10.61 -10.38
CA GLY A 161 -10.14 -11.85 -10.01
C GLY A 161 -9.83 -12.73 -11.22
N SER A 162 -8.79 -13.57 -11.06
CA SER A 162 -8.48 -14.61 -12.06
C SER A 162 -9.47 -15.78 -12.01
N LEU A 163 -10.07 -16.03 -10.85
CA LEU A 163 -11.08 -17.07 -10.62
C LEU A 163 -12.17 -16.47 -9.70
N PRO A 164 -13.03 -15.56 -10.21
CA PRO A 164 -14.00 -14.86 -9.38
C PRO A 164 -15.00 -15.81 -8.75
N THR A 165 -15.32 -15.52 -7.47
CA THR A 165 -16.35 -16.21 -6.69
C THR A 165 -17.39 -15.21 -6.20
N GLU A 166 -18.10 -15.52 -5.12
CA GLU A 166 -18.97 -14.53 -4.46
C GLU A 166 -18.19 -13.61 -3.53
N VAL A 167 -18.71 -12.39 -3.33
CA VAL A 167 -18.16 -11.46 -2.34
C VAL A 167 -18.32 -12.07 -0.95
N HIS A 168 -17.23 -12.12 -0.19
CA HIS A 168 -17.25 -12.72 1.14
C HIS A 168 -18.13 -11.89 2.11
N PRO A 169 -19.02 -12.50 2.92
CA PRO A 169 -19.89 -11.75 3.84
C PRO A 169 -19.13 -10.81 4.78
N GLU A 170 -17.98 -11.25 5.31
CA GLU A 170 -17.11 -10.41 6.16
C GLU A 170 -16.55 -9.18 5.43
N THR A 171 -16.39 -9.23 4.11
CA THR A 171 -16.01 -8.05 3.32
C THR A 171 -17.07 -6.95 3.47
N VAL A 172 -18.32 -7.32 3.28
CA VAL A 172 -19.46 -6.39 3.37
C VAL A 172 -19.65 -5.89 4.81
N ALA A 173 -19.55 -6.80 5.79
CA ALA A 173 -19.67 -6.43 7.20
C ALA A 173 -18.59 -5.44 7.63
N THR A 174 -17.33 -5.75 7.35
CA THR A 174 -16.17 -4.92 7.72
C THR A 174 -16.23 -3.53 7.07
N LEU A 175 -16.59 -3.45 5.79
CA LEU A 175 -16.76 -2.16 5.11
C LEU A 175 -17.87 -1.32 5.71
N ARG A 176 -19.02 -1.92 6.02
CA ARG A 176 -20.15 -1.23 6.67
C ARG A 176 -19.81 -0.74 8.07
N GLU A 177 -19.10 -1.54 8.87
CA GLU A 177 -18.59 -1.14 10.18
C GLU A 177 -17.69 0.10 10.08
N ALA A 178 -16.90 0.20 9.02
CA ALA A 178 -16.03 1.34 8.75
C ALA A 178 -16.74 2.53 8.04
N GLY A 179 -18.06 2.45 7.83
CA GLY A 179 -18.82 3.51 7.14
C GLY A 179 -18.50 3.61 5.64
N ILE A 180 -18.04 2.52 5.03
CA ILE A 180 -17.72 2.44 3.61
C ILE A 180 -18.87 1.76 2.86
N ASP A 181 -19.32 2.38 1.75
CA ASP A 181 -20.39 1.81 0.93
C ASP A 181 -19.95 0.50 0.26
N ALA A 182 -20.74 -0.55 0.50
CA ALA A 182 -20.52 -1.90 -0.01
C ALA A 182 -21.71 -2.39 -0.88
N THR A 183 -22.61 -1.50 -1.31
CA THR A 183 -23.85 -1.90 -2.00
C THR A 183 -23.65 -2.38 -3.43
N GLU A 184 -22.63 -1.87 -4.12
CA GLU A 184 -22.33 -2.19 -5.52
C GLU A 184 -21.25 -3.25 -5.70
N LEU A 185 -20.82 -3.90 -4.61
CA LEU A 185 -19.77 -4.91 -4.69
C LEU A 185 -20.25 -6.16 -5.44
N SER A 186 -19.50 -6.57 -6.44
CA SER A 186 -19.75 -7.80 -7.18
C SER A 186 -18.43 -8.40 -7.67
N ALA A 187 -18.35 -9.72 -7.67
CA ALA A 187 -17.17 -10.42 -8.18
C ALA A 187 -17.12 -10.35 -9.72
N LYS A 188 -15.97 -10.00 -10.26
CA LYS A 188 -15.73 -9.75 -11.69
C LYS A 188 -14.48 -10.51 -12.17
N SER A 189 -14.53 -11.08 -13.38
CA SER A 189 -13.33 -11.64 -14.03
C SER A 189 -12.40 -10.52 -14.49
N MET A 190 -11.09 -10.73 -14.34
CA MET A 190 -10.08 -9.80 -14.86
C MET A 190 -10.11 -9.68 -16.39
N GLU A 191 -10.61 -10.70 -17.11
CA GLU A 191 -10.78 -10.68 -18.55
C GLU A 191 -11.68 -9.54 -19.04
N ARG A 192 -12.64 -9.11 -18.20
CA ARG A 192 -13.53 -7.98 -18.49
C ARG A 192 -12.76 -6.67 -18.69
N PHE A 193 -11.58 -6.56 -18.13
CA PHE A 193 -10.78 -5.33 -18.15
C PHE A 193 -9.64 -5.37 -19.18
N ILE A 194 -9.49 -6.48 -19.91
CA ILE A 194 -8.55 -6.58 -21.03
C ILE A 194 -9.02 -5.64 -22.14
N GLY A 195 -8.20 -4.63 -22.47
CA GLY A 195 -8.55 -3.62 -23.48
C GLY A 195 -9.15 -2.33 -22.91
N GLU A 196 -9.51 -2.32 -21.62
CA GLU A 196 -9.93 -1.09 -20.95
C GLU A 196 -8.72 -0.16 -20.69
N PRO A 197 -8.87 1.15 -20.90
CA PRO A 197 -7.81 2.09 -20.58
C PRO A 197 -7.65 2.20 -19.06
N LEU A 198 -6.57 1.66 -18.53
CA LEU A 198 -6.23 1.69 -17.10
C LEU A 198 -4.95 2.50 -16.91
N ASP A 199 -4.86 3.25 -15.80
CA ASP A 199 -3.66 3.97 -15.42
C ASP A 199 -2.80 3.13 -14.48
N TYR A 200 -3.45 2.37 -13.57
CA TYR A 200 -2.78 1.52 -12.59
C TYR A 200 -3.41 0.15 -12.48
N ILE A 201 -2.55 -0.85 -12.31
CA ILE A 201 -2.95 -2.21 -11.94
C ILE A 201 -2.21 -2.60 -10.67
N ILE A 202 -2.97 -2.94 -9.64
CA ILE A 202 -2.42 -3.29 -8.33
C ILE A 202 -2.86 -4.70 -7.96
N THR A 203 -1.91 -5.64 -7.97
CA THR A 203 -2.18 -6.99 -7.50
C THR A 203 -2.10 -7.02 -5.96
N VAL A 204 -3.17 -7.50 -5.30
CA VAL A 204 -3.26 -7.54 -3.83
C VAL A 204 -3.17 -8.96 -3.25
N CYS A 205 -2.78 -9.93 -4.06
CA CYS A 205 -2.39 -11.27 -3.60
C CYS A 205 -1.30 -11.85 -4.48
N ASP A 206 -0.45 -12.69 -3.90
CA ASP A 206 0.75 -13.21 -4.57
C ASP A 206 0.39 -14.12 -5.76
N ARG A 207 -0.68 -14.94 -5.63
CA ARG A 207 -1.10 -15.87 -6.68
C ARG A 207 -1.49 -15.16 -7.98
N VAL A 208 -2.23 -14.05 -7.91
CA VAL A 208 -2.65 -13.33 -9.11
C VAL A 208 -1.50 -12.59 -9.76
N ARG A 209 -0.46 -12.24 -9.02
CA ARG A 209 0.75 -11.61 -9.55
C ARG A 209 1.39 -12.45 -10.65
N ASP A 210 1.51 -13.76 -10.42
CA ASP A 210 2.19 -14.68 -11.33
C ASP A 210 1.38 -14.99 -12.60
N VAL A 211 0.05 -14.76 -12.58
CA VAL A 211 -0.87 -15.03 -13.70
C VAL A 211 -1.49 -13.75 -14.26
N CYS A 212 -1.03 -12.59 -13.83
CA CYS A 212 -1.54 -11.30 -14.31
C CYS A 212 -1.24 -11.14 -15.80
N PRO A 213 -2.24 -10.95 -16.67
CA PRO A 213 -2.01 -10.75 -18.09
C PRO A 213 -1.37 -9.38 -18.36
N SER A 214 -0.82 -9.23 -19.56
CA SER A 214 -0.43 -7.91 -20.06
C SER A 214 -1.68 -7.10 -20.41
N PHE A 215 -1.75 -5.87 -19.95
CA PHE A 215 -2.83 -4.95 -20.28
C PHE A 215 -2.35 -3.92 -21.30
N PRO A 216 -3.18 -3.59 -22.32
CA PRO A 216 -2.84 -2.57 -23.30
C PRO A 216 -2.64 -1.19 -22.65
N GLY A 217 -1.78 -0.35 -23.27
CA GLY A 217 -1.58 1.03 -22.82
C GLY A 217 -0.52 1.19 -21.72
N ASP A 218 0.18 0.10 -21.38
CA ASP A 218 1.29 0.11 -20.40
C ASP A 218 0.92 0.78 -19.06
N PRO A 219 -0.15 0.30 -18.38
CA PRO A 219 -0.52 0.84 -17.07
C PRO A 219 0.60 0.58 -16.05
N ALA A 220 0.80 1.53 -15.14
CA ALA A 220 1.75 1.35 -14.06
C ALA A 220 1.32 0.17 -13.15
N GLN A 221 2.26 -0.72 -12.83
CA GLN A 221 1.99 -1.93 -12.06
C GLN A 221 2.63 -1.88 -10.68
N ALA A 222 1.86 -2.30 -9.68
CA ALA A 222 2.35 -2.51 -8.33
C ALA A 222 1.85 -3.84 -7.77
N HIS A 223 2.62 -4.38 -6.83
CA HIS A 223 2.21 -5.55 -6.06
C HIS A 223 2.17 -5.21 -4.57
N TRP A 224 1.03 -5.49 -3.94
CA TRP A 224 0.84 -5.40 -2.50
C TRP A 224 0.56 -6.80 -1.96
N SER A 225 1.57 -7.39 -1.33
CA SER A 225 1.49 -8.75 -0.79
C SER A 225 0.67 -8.75 0.50
N ILE A 226 -0.67 -8.87 0.39
CA ILE A 226 -1.60 -8.81 1.53
C ILE A 226 -2.07 -10.22 1.89
N ALA A 227 -2.03 -10.54 3.20
CA ALA A 227 -2.52 -11.82 3.72
C ALA A 227 -4.00 -12.01 3.35
N ASP A 228 -4.40 -13.28 3.14
CA ASP A 228 -5.80 -13.60 2.86
C ASP A 228 -6.58 -13.72 4.17
N PRO A 229 -7.50 -12.79 4.49
CA PRO A 229 -8.27 -12.89 5.72
C PRO A 229 -9.33 -13.99 5.69
N ALA A 230 -9.74 -14.44 4.49
CA ALA A 230 -10.79 -15.42 4.33
C ALA A 230 -10.35 -16.86 4.69
N VAL A 231 -9.03 -17.12 4.79
CA VAL A 231 -8.52 -18.47 5.18
C VAL A 231 -8.53 -18.70 6.68
N VAL A 232 -8.84 -17.70 7.48
CA VAL A 232 -8.93 -17.83 8.94
C VAL A 232 -10.22 -18.56 9.30
N GLU A 233 -10.11 -19.72 9.93
CA GLU A 233 -11.28 -20.59 10.21
C GLU A 233 -12.15 -20.06 11.34
N ASP A 234 -11.53 -19.61 12.43
CA ASP A 234 -12.26 -19.06 13.58
C ASP A 234 -12.97 -17.76 13.23
N PRO A 235 -14.29 -17.64 13.46
CA PRO A 235 -15.06 -16.47 13.01
C PRO A 235 -14.61 -15.14 13.65
N GLU A 236 -14.24 -15.15 14.94
CA GLU A 236 -13.81 -13.94 15.64
C GLU A 236 -12.44 -13.47 15.14
N GLN A 237 -11.50 -14.41 15.00
CA GLN A 237 -10.17 -14.12 14.44
C GLN A 237 -10.26 -13.72 12.98
N ARG A 238 -11.19 -14.30 12.21
CA ARG A 238 -11.44 -13.91 10.82
C ARG A 238 -11.94 -12.49 10.73
N ALA A 239 -12.94 -12.09 11.52
CA ALA A 239 -13.42 -10.71 11.55
C ALA A 239 -12.29 -9.73 11.93
N LYS A 240 -11.42 -10.10 12.87
CA LYS A 240 -10.22 -9.32 13.21
C LYS A 240 -9.27 -9.20 12.02
N ALA A 241 -8.97 -10.31 11.32
CA ALA A 241 -8.10 -10.31 10.15
C ALA A 241 -8.65 -9.41 9.01
N PHE A 242 -9.97 -9.39 8.80
CA PHE A 242 -10.60 -8.49 7.83
C PHE A 242 -10.42 -7.01 8.22
N ARG A 243 -10.57 -6.64 9.49
CA ARG A 243 -10.30 -5.28 9.97
C ARG A 243 -8.83 -4.88 9.83
N GLU A 244 -7.91 -5.79 10.09
CA GLU A 244 -6.46 -5.55 9.88
C GLU A 244 -6.15 -5.30 8.42
N VAL A 245 -6.69 -6.11 7.50
CA VAL A 245 -6.54 -5.92 6.05
C VAL A 245 -7.17 -4.60 5.59
N LEU A 246 -8.34 -4.23 6.13
CA LEU A 246 -8.97 -2.93 5.84
C LEU A 246 -8.04 -1.78 6.20
N SER A 247 -7.50 -1.79 7.42
CA SER A 247 -6.58 -0.75 7.92
C SER A 247 -5.31 -0.68 7.07
N GLU A 248 -4.73 -1.82 6.71
CA GLU A 248 -3.56 -1.90 5.84
C GLU A 248 -3.84 -1.29 4.45
N LEU A 249 -4.98 -1.62 3.84
CA LEU A 249 -5.40 -1.09 2.55
C LEU A 249 -5.63 0.43 2.61
N GLN A 250 -6.28 0.93 3.67
CA GLN A 250 -6.50 2.37 3.85
C GLN A 250 -5.17 3.15 3.90
N VAL A 251 -4.19 2.65 4.66
CA VAL A 251 -2.85 3.24 4.73
C VAL A 251 -2.18 3.21 3.36
N ARG A 252 -2.16 2.06 2.68
CA ARG A 252 -1.50 1.93 1.37
C ARG A 252 -2.15 2.82 0.31
N ILE A 253 -3.47 2.84 0.23
CA ILE A 253 -4.22 3.69 -0.72
C ILE A 253 -3.94 5.16 -0.44
N ARG A 254 -4.02 5.59 0.81
CA ARG A 254 -3.76 6.98 1.19
C ARG A 254 -2.37 7.44 0.81
N TYR A 255 -1.35 6.69 1.21
CA TYR A 255 0.04 7.12 1.08
C TYR A 255 0.69 6.78 -0.27
N ARG A 256 0.20 5.77 -0.98
CA ARG A 256 0.77 5.35 -2.27
C ARG A 256 0.00 5.85 -3.48
N LEU A 257 -1.29 6.17 -3.33
CA LEU A 257 -2.13 6.59 -4.46
C LEU A 257 -2.63 8.03 -4.35
N LEU A 258 -3.03 8.48 -3.16
CA LEU A 258 -3.76 9.75 -3.01
C LEU A 258 -2.88 10.92 -2.58
N LEU A 259 -1.73 10.69 -1.95
CA LEU A 259 -0.81 11.79 -1.62
C LEU A 259 0.04 12.17 -2.81
N PRO A 260 0.26 13.48 -3.04
CA PRO A 260 1.16 13.95 -4.08
C PRO A 260 2.58 13.46 -3.82
N HIS A 261 3.27 13.02 -4.86
CA HIS A 261 4.66 12.61 -4.75
C HIS A 261 5.55 13.85 -4.54
N PRO A 262 6.42 13.88 -3.51
CA PRO A 262 7.37 14.96 -3.34
C PRO A 262 8.39 14.93 -4.48
N GLY A 263 8.29 15.87 -5.40
CA GLY A 263 9.21 16.01 -6.55
C GLY A 263 8.53 16.27 -7.88
N THR A 264 7.31 15.76 -8.10
CA THR A 264 6.56 16.01 -9.33
C THR A 264 5.33 16.89 -9.12
N GLY A 265 4.87 17.03 -7.87
CA GLY A 265 3.60 17.72 -7.56
C GLY A 265 2.36 16.94 -8.02
N GLU A 266 2.53 15.83 -8.72
CA GLU A 266 1.45 15.01 -9.25
C GLU A 266 1.05 13.92 -8.27
N ARG A 267 -0.26 13.77 -8.02
CA ARG A 267 -0.79 12.81 -7.04
C ARG A 267 -0.58 11.35 -7.44
N PHE A 268 -0.24 11.04 -8.67
CA PHE A 268 -0.30 9.67 -9.20
C PHE A 268 0.94 9.26 -10.04
N HIS A 269 2.02 10.03 -9.99
CA HIS A 269 3.20 9.77 -10.84
C HIS A 269 4.15 8.69 -10.27
N SER A 270 3.95 8.23 -9.03
CA SER A 270 4.95 7.44 -8.31
C SER A 270 5.14 6.00 -8.77
N LEU A 271 4.29 5.49 -9.66
CA LEU A 271 4.34 4.09 -10.08
C LEU A 271 4.92 3.87 -11.49
N ARG A 272 5.17 4.93 -12.27
CA ARG A 272 5.90 4.79 -13.54
C ARG A 272 7.39 4.77 -13.24
N GLU A 273 8.06 3.74 -13.71
CA GLU A 273 9.53 3.67 -13.72
C GLU A 273 10.05 4.65 -14.78
N GLU A 274 11.04 5.50 -14.39
CA GLU A 274 11.94 6.14 -15.35
C GLU A 274 12.98 5.14 -15.82
#